data_2acbdd19b38b22c768148c6aa9b540b1
#
_entry.id   2acbdd19b38b22c768148c6aa9b540b1
#
_cell.length_a   1.000
_cell.length_b   1.000
_cell.length_c   1.000
_cell.angle_alpha   90.00
_cell.angle_beta   90.00
_cell.angle_gamma   90.00
#
_symmetry.space_group_name_H-M   'P 1'
#
loop_
_entity.id
_entity.type
_entity.pdbx_description
1 polymer ?
#
loop_
_entity_poly.entity_id
_entity_poly.type
_entity_poly.pdbx_seq_one_letter_code
_entity_poly.pdbx_strand_id
1 'polypeptide(L)'
;MTVDAFKSFSKKQLILLNWWTDSSPYKNRDAIICDGSVRSGKTVCMFLSFIFWAFYMFSDSSFAVCGKTITSLRRNIITPMLPMLRSLGFTYEELVSKNMIIIKKDGRENRFYIFGGKDEGSAALIQGMTLSGVMLDETALMPRSFCEQAIARCSVDNSRLWFNCNPENPAHWFYTEWIKKAVDKNCLYLHFTMDDNPSLSEEIKQRYKNLYSGSFYERFIEGKWVSCDGAVYPFFDSSYIYDVPAGITKYFVSCDYGTVNPTSMGLWGEKDGTFFRVDEFYHDSKQKGFQMTDEEYYCSLTALIGDRKVEYAVVDPSAASFIECIKRHGKIRVVRADNDVVKGIRKTSDALKSGRIKI
;
A
#
# COMPACT_ATOMS: atom_id res chain seq x y z
N MET A 1 7.58 21.34 1.77
CA MET A 1 6.34 22.15 1.70
C MET A 1 6.49 23.28 2.70
N THR A 2 6.28 24.51 2.31
CA THR A 2 6.20 25.66 3.20
C THR A 2 4.75 25.89 3.62
N VAL A 3 4.48 26.59 4.72
CA VAL A 3 3.10 26.92 5.17
C VAL A 3 2.30 27.64 4.08
N ASP A 4 2.96 28.38 3.20
CA ASP A 4 2.34 29.06 2.04
C ASP A 4 1.70 28.11 1.01
N ALA A 5 1.94 26.80 1.11
CA ALA A 5 1.29 25.80 0.26
C ALA A 5 -0.19 25.56 0.63
N PHE A 6 -0.64 25.97 1.83
CA PHE A 6 -2.02 25.81 2.30
C PHE A 6 -2.74 27.14 2.28
N LYS A 7 -3.32 27.50 1.14
CA LYS A 7 -4.13 28.73 1.00
C LYS A 7 -5.48 28.62 1.72
N SER A 8 -6.01 27.42 1.90
CA SER A 8 -7.28 27.16 2.60
C SER A 8 -7.38 25.69 3.03
N PHE A 9 -8.24 25.43 3.99
CA PHE A 9 -8.62 24.07 4.40
C PHE A 9 -10.10 23.84 4.13
N SER A 10 -10.47 22.63 3.74
CA SER A 10 -11.87 22.24 3.66
C SER A 10 -12.48 22.05 5.06
N LYS A 11 -13.81 22.03 5.14
CA LYS A 11 -14.52 21.80 6.40
C LYS A 11 -14.08 20.48 7.07
N LYS A 12 -13.90 19.40 6.31
CA LYS A 12 -13.43 18.10 6.84
C LYS A 12 -11.99 18.18 7.34
N GLN A 13 -11.11 18.88 6.62
CA GLN A 13 -9.74 19.09 7.07
C GLN A 13 -9.70 19.92 8.37
N LEU A 14 -10.55 20.95 8.52
CA LEU A 14 -10.65 21.71 9.76
C LEU A 14 -11.19 20.85 10.92
N ILE A 15 -12.17 19.99 10.69
CA ILE A 15 -12.63 19.03 11.70
C ILE A 15 -11.47 18.11 12.10
N LEU A 16 -10.75 17.52 11.13
CA LEU A 16 -9.61 16.63 11.39
C LEU A 16 -8.50 17.34 12.20
N LEU A 17 -8.21 18.60 11.91
CA LEU A 17 -7.19 19.37 12.65
C LEU A 17 -7.59 19.67 14.10
N ASN A 18 -8.91 19.87 14.39
CA ASN A 18 -9.38 20.42 15.64
C ASN A 18 -10.32 19.50 16.43
N TRP A 19 -10.56 18.24 16.02
CA TRP A 19 -11.55 17.36 16.66
C TRP A 19 -11.34 17.14 18.17
N TRP A 20 -10.13 17.26 18.64
CA TRP A 20 -9.66 17.03 19.99
C TRP A 20 -9.70 18.30 20.89
N THR A 21 -9.94 19.47 20.35
CA THR A 21 -9.93 20.75 21.09
C THR A 21 -11.17 20.90 21.97
N ASP A 22 -11.09 21.73 23.03
CA ASP A 22 -12.19 21.94 23.96
C ASP A 22 -13.46 22.50 23.31
N SER A 23 -13.33 23.27 22.26
CA SER A 23 -14.45 23.82 21.49
C SER A 23 -15.08 22.84 20.50
N SER A 24 -14.45 21.67 20.29
CA SER A 24 -14.94 20.68 19.34
C SER A 24 -16.12 19.86 19.91
N PRO A 25 -17.18 19.62 19.12
CA PRO A 25 -18.24 18.70 19.50
C PRO A 25 -17.75 17.24 19.58
N TYR A 26 -16.55 16.96 19.09
CA TYR A 26 -15.94 15.62 19.03
C TYR A 26 -14.87 15.40 20.10
N LYS A 27 -14.65 16.36 21.02
CA LYS A 27 -13.57 16.32 22.02
C LYS A 27 -13.52 15.07 22.90
N ASN A 28 -14.67 14.43 23.10
CA ASN A 28 -14.80 13.23 23.94
C ASN A 28 -14.62 11.92 23.14
N ARG A 29 -14.19 11.96 21.86
CA ARG A 29 -13.87 10.79 21.08
C ARG A 29 -12.47 10.29 21.42
N ASP A 30 -12.31 8.96 21.46
CA ASP A 30 -11.03 8.32 21.77
C ASP A 30 -10.15 8.19 20.54
N ALA A 31 -10.75 8.22 19.35
CA ALA A 31 -10.04 8.05 18.09
C ALA A 31 -10.67 8.85 16.94
N ILE A 32 -9.85 9.10 15.91
CA ILE A 32 -10.32 9.56 14.62
C ILE A 32 -9.88 8.58 13.52
N ILE A 33 -10.82 8.26 12.62
CA ILE A 33 -10.58 7.44 11.43
C ILE A 33 -10.84 8.30 10.20
N CYS A 34 -9.82 8.44 9.36
CA CYS A 34 -9.92 9.14 8.07
C CYS A 34 -9.61 8.16 6.94
N ASP A 35 -10.62 7.80 6.17
CA ASP A 35 -10.44 6.99 4.96
C ASP A 35 -10.80 7.79 3.71
N GLY A 36 -10.65 7.18 2.54
CA GLY A 36 -11.11 7.74 1.29
C GLY A 36 -10.05 7.86 0.21
N SER A 37 -10.32 8.69 -0.79
CA SER A 37 -9.54 8.78 -2.03
C SER A 37 -8.08 9.19 -1.81
N VAL A 38 -7.23 8.86 -2.78
CA VAL A 38 -5.86 9.41 -2.85
C VAL A 38 -5.89 10.93 -3.05
N ARG A 39 -4.81 11.61 -2.66
CA ARG A 39 -4.63 13.06 -2.83
C ARG A 39 -5.67 13.96 -2.15
N SER A 40 -6.46 13.44 -1.23
CA SER A 40 -7.48 14.22 -0.47
C SER A 40 -6.90 15.09 0.66
N GLY A 41 -5.59 15.01 0.93
CA GLY A 41 -4.91 15.81 1.96
C GLY A 41 -5.00 15.22 3.38
N LYS A 42 -5.55 14.03 3.56
CA LYS A 42 -5.70 13.34 4.86
C LYS A 42 -4.39 13.29 5.65
N THR A 43 -3.34 12.73 5.08
CA THR A 43 -2.08 12.44 5.75
C THR A 43 -1.44 13.66 6.39
N VAL A 44 -1.40 14.79 5.67
CA VAL A 44 -0.80 16.04 6.15
C VAL A 44 -1.60 16.62 7.32
N CYS A 45 -2.92 16.73 7.16
CA CYS A 45 -3.79 17.24 8.21
C CYS A 45 -3.80 16.33 9.45
N MET A 46 -3.72 15.01 9.23
CA MET A 46 -3.67 14.03 10.32
C MET A 46 -2.38 14.16 11.13
N PHE A 47 -1.24 14.25 10.46
CA PHE A 47 0.04 14.43 11.14
C PHE A 47 0.08 15.74 11.94
N LEU A 48 -0.38 16.86 11.37
CA LEU A 48 -0.47 18.13 12.07
C LEU A 48 -1.42 18.07 13.27
N SER A 49 -2.60 17.46 13.09
CA SER A 49 -3.57 17.25 14.17
C SER A 49 -2.95 16.48 15.33
N PHE A 50 -2.24 15.39 15.02
CA PHE A 50 -1.57 14.55 16.00
C PHE A 50 -0.48 15.27 16.77
N ILE A 51 0.40 16.03 16.08
CA ILE A 51 1.45 16.82 16.71
C ILE A 51 0.87 17.93 17.58
N PHE A 52 -0.10 18.68 17.07
CA PHE A 52 -0.71 19.78 17.85
C PHE A 52 -1.39 19.27 19.11
N TRP A 53 -2.15 18.19 19.02
CA TRP A 53 -2.76 17.56 20.18
C TRP A 53 -1.70 17.06 21.18
N ALA A 54 -0.64 16.41 20.72
CA ALA A 54 0.43 15.92 21.58
C ALA A 54 1.08 17.06 22.39
N PHE A 55 1.28 18.23 21.77
CA PHE A 55 1.84 19.39 22.45
C PHE A 55 0.82 20.18 23.27
N TYR A 56 -0.47 20.08 22.97
CA TYR A 56 -1.52 20.67 23.79
C TYR A 56 -1.69 19.90 25.11
N MET A 57 -1.69 18.56 25.03
CA MET A 57 -2.03 17.69 26.17
C MET A 57 -0.81 17.28 27.01
N PHE A 58 0.37 17.09 26.39
CA PHE A 58 1.48 16.38 27.01
C PHE A 58 2.81 17.14 26.91
N SER A 59 3.69 16.83 27.87
CA SER A 59 5.10 17.14 27.86
C SER A 59 5.89 15.93 28.37
N ASP A 60 7.11 15.73 27.89
CA ASP A 60 8.00 14.61 28.24
C ASP A 60 7.37 13.22 28.03
N SER A 61 6.54 13.12 26.98
CA SER A 61 5.74 11.92 26.71
C SER A 61 6.19 11.23 25.40
N SER A 62 5.80 9.96 25.28
CA SER A 62 6.13 9.10 24.15
C SER A 62 4.94 8.84 23.27
N PHE A 63 5.14 8.95 21.96
CA PHE A 63 4.15 8.76 20.92
C PHE A 63 4.71 7.82 19.84
N ALA A 64 3.83 7.20 19.06
CA ALA A 64 4.25 6.43 17.90
C ALA A 64 3.60 6.95 16.60
N VAL A 65 4.39 6.97 15.53
CA VAL A 65 3.93 7.15 14.15
C VAL A 65 4.26 5.86 13.40
N CYS A 66 3.22 5.19 12.95
CA CYS A 66 3.29 3.86 12.35
C CYS A 66 2.90 3.91 10.87
N GLY A 67 3.54 3.10 10.04
CA GLY A 67 3.19 2.92 8.64
C GLY A 67 3.63 1.56 8.12
N LYS A 68 3.37 1.24 6.86
CA LYS A 68 3.72 -0.06 6.28
C LYS A 68 5.21 -0.39 6.40
N THR A 69 6.09 0.59 6.12
CA THR A 69 7.53 0.47 6.33
C THR A 69 8.10 1.77 6.88
N ILE A 70 9.19 1.69 7.67
CA ILE A 70 9.89 2.88 8.16
C ILE A 70 10.37 3.76 6.99
N THR A 71 10.88 3.16 5.93
CA THR A 71 11.38 3.88 4.75
C THR A 71 10.27 4.67 4.05
N SER A 72 9.10 4.05 3.80
CA SER A 72 7.97 4.76 3.18
C SER A 72 7.41 5.85 4.10
N LEU A 73 7.31 5.57 5.40
CA LEU A 73 6.81 6.52 6.38
C LEU A 73 7.72 7.75 6.49
N ARG A 74 9.03 7.55 6.54
CA ARG A 74 10.01 8.65 6.51
C ARG A 74 9.88 9.48 5.23
N ARG A 75 9.90 8.83 4.07
CA ARG A 75 9.83 9.51 2.77
C ARG A 75 8.52 10.27 2.58
N ASN A 76 7.38 9.68 2.96
CA ASN A 76 6.07 10.20 2.62
C ASN A 76 5.52 11.19 3.67
N ILE A 77 5.92 11.05 4.93
CA ILE A 77 5.41 11.85 6.04
C ILE A 77 6.53 12.63 6.74
N ILE A 78 7.48 11.93 7.36
CA ILE A 78 8.41 12.57 8.28
C ILE A 78 9.24 13.64 7.57
N THR A 79 9.98 13.26 6.52
CA THR A 79 10.89 14.18 5.80
C THR A 79 10.15 15.41 5.23
N PRO A 80 8.97 15.29 4.60
CA PRO A 80 8.23 16.46 4.12
C PRO A 80 7.63 17.33 5.23
N MET A 81 7.30 16.74 6.39
CA MET A 81 6.60 17.47 7.47
C MET A 81 7.54 18.20 8.43
N LEU A 82 8.79 17.76 8.60
CA LEU A 82 9.74 18.41 9.49
C LEU A 82 10.01 19.89 9.15
N PRO A 83 10.22 20.29 7.87
CA PRO A 83 10.34 21.71 7.52
C PRO A 83 9.09 22.53 7.85
N MET A 84 7.89 21.90 7.68
CA MET A 84 6.63 22.55 8.03
C MET A 84 6.51 22.78 9.54
N LEU A 85 6.87 21.79 10.37
CA LEU A 85 6.89 21.96 11.82
C LEU A 85 7.83 23.11 12.22
N ARG A 86 9.01 23.21 11.58
CA ARG A 86 9.93 24.32 11.83
C ARG A 86 9.32 25.68 11.52
N SER A 87 8.60 25.82 10.40
CA SER A 87 7.91 27.07 10.06
C SER A 87 6.76 27.41 11.02
N LEU A 88 6.25 26.43 11.76
CA LEU A 88 5.24 26.59 12.81
C LEU A 88 5.85 26.83 14.22
N GLY A 89 7.17 27.04 14.28
CA GLY A 89 7.88 27.35 15.52
C GLY A 89 8.29 26.14 16.36
N PHE A 90 8.20 24.92 15.80
CA PHE A 90 8.76 23.73 16.44
C PHE A 90 10.25 23.59 16.12
N THR A 91 11.00 23.09 17.06
CA THR A 91 12.37 22.57 16.83
C THR A 91 12.34 21.05 16.95
N TYR A 92 13.28 20.37 16.31
CA TYR A 92 13.35 18.90 16.37
C TYR A 92 14.79 18.41 16.27
N GLU A 93 15.00 17.23 16.85
CA GLU A 93 16.20 16.42 16.74
C GLU A 93 15.81 15.02 16.20
N GLU A 94 16.40 14.60 15.10
CA GLU A 94 16.12 13.31 14.48
C GLU A 94 17.21 12.30 14.87
N LEU A 95 16.83 11.28 15.64
CA LEU A 95 17.69 10.17 16.04
C LEU A 95 17.43 8.97 15.11
N VAL A 96 18.01 9.01 13.92
CA VAL A 96 17.75 8.05 12.83
C VAL A 96 18.02 6.62 13.25
N SER A 97 19.13 6.36 13.95
CA SER A 97 19.50 5.01 14.43
C SER A 97 18.52 4.43 15.46
N LYS A 98 17.79 5.29 16.17
CA LYS A 98 16.76 4.92 17.15
C LYS A 98 15.34 4.93 16.57
N ASN A 99 15.18 5.28 15.31
CA ASN A 99 13.87 5.53 14.69
C ASN A 99 12.98 6.44 15.54
N MET A 100 13.55 7.54 16.05
CA MET A 100 12.88 8.46 16.95
C MET A 100 13.14 9.91 16.54
N ILE A 101 12.15 10.78 16.78
CA ILE A 101 12.27 12.22 16.64
C ILE A 101 11.88 12.85 17.97
N ILE A 102 12.73 13.71 18.49
CA ILE A 102 12.43 14.57 19.63
C ILE A 102 11.95 15.89 19.06
N ILE A 103 10.74 16.29 19.40
CA ILE A 103 10.15 17.57 18.96
C ILE A 103 9.96 18.45 20.18
N LYS A 104 10.27 19.75 20.03
CA LYS A 104 10.18 20.73 21.11
C LYS A 104 9.41 21.98 20.66
N LYS A 105 8.61 22.52 21.56
CA LYS A 105 7.93 23.82 21.38
C LYS A 105 7.51 24.40 22.74
N ASP A 106 7.70 25.68 22.92
CA ASP A 106 7.21 26.47 24.07
C ASP A 106 7.59 25.81 25.43
N GLY A 107 8.84 25.32 25.54
CA GLY A 107 9.36 24.67 26.75
C GLY A 107 8.91 23.21 26.95
N ARG A 108 8.06 22.69 26.09
CA ARG A 108 7.65 21.25 26.09
C ARG A 108 8.51 20.47 25.15
N GLU A 109 8.75 19.20 25.50
CA GLU A 109 9.45 18.21 24.69
C GLU A 109 8.64 16.92 24.64
N ASN A 110 8.54 16.30 23.46
CA ASN A 110 7.90 14.99 23.29
C ASN A 110 8.68 14.12 22.31
N ARG A 111 8.63 12.79 22.51
CA ARG A 111 9.34 11.78 21.72
C ARG A 111 8.39 11.05 20.80
N PHE A 112 8.71 11.01 19.52
CA PHE A 112 7.91 10.36 18.49
C PHE A 112 8.72 9.20 17.89
N TYR A 113 8.31 7.97 18.20
CA TYR A 113 8.90 6.76 17.66
C TYR A 113 8.31 6.41 16.31
N ILE A 114 9.14 5.93 15.39
CA ILE A 114 8.76 5.61 14.01
C ILE A 114 8.80 4.10 13.85
N PHE A 115 7.66 3.48 13.54
CA PHE A 115 7.54 2.03 13.38
C PHE A 115 7.03 1.64 11.99
N GLY A 116 7.52 0.49 11.50
CA GLY A 116 7.03 -0.16 10.29
C GLY A 116 6.31 -1.44 10.63
N GLY A 117 5.02 -1.55 10.25
CA GLY A 117 4.22 -2.78 10.33
C GLY A 117 4.29 -3.57 9.04
N LYS A 118 5.46 -4.17 8.72
CA LYS A 118 5.66 -4.88 7.47
C LYS A 118 4.97 -6.26 7.47
N ASP A 119 5.06 -6.97 8.57
CA ASP A 119 4.61 -8.35 8.75
C ASP A 119 4.15 -8.58 10.21
N GLU A 120 3.66 -9.78 10.51
CA GLU A 120 3.16 -10.15 11.84
C GLU A 120 4.25 -10.04 12.94
N GLY A 121 5.52 -10.29 12.61
CA GLY A 121 6.64 -10.16 13.53
C GLY A 121 6.92 -8.72 13.98
N SER A 122 6.44 -7.74 13.20
CA SER A 122 6.62 -6.32 13.52
C SER A 122 5.92 -5.89 14.81
N ALA A 123 4.91 -6.64 15.27
CA ALA A 123 4.21 -6.38 16.54
C ALA A 123 5.16 -6.41 17.75
N ALA A 124 6.22 -7.21 17.70
CA ALA A 124 7.23 -7.29 18.76
C ALA A 124 8.03 -5.98 18.95
N LEU A 125 8.16 -5.16 17.90
CA LEU A 125 8.94 -3.92 17.95
C LEU A 125 8.33 -2.85 18.86
N ILE A 126 7.00 -2.86 19.03
CA ILE A 126 6.27 -1.88 19.85
C ILE A 126 5.90 -2.45 21.24
N GLN A 127 6.20 -3.72 21.46
CA GLN A 127 5.92 -4.40 22.72
C GLN A 127 6.71 -3.80 23.87
N GLY A 128 6.10 -3.68 25.06
CA GLY A 128 6.76 -3.16 26.27
C GLY A 128 6.81 -1.64 26.37
N MET A 129 6.37 -0.90 25.34
CA MET A 129 6.30 0.57 25.42
C MET A 129 5.01 1.04 26.09
N THR A 130 5.06 2.24 26.67
CA THR A 130 3.87 3.01 27.08
C THR A 130 3.81 4.25 26.21
N LEU A 131 2.67 4.46 25.53
CA LEU A 131 2.44 5.54 24.60
C LEU A 131 1.30 6.44 25.06
N SER A 132 1.44 7.75 24.88
CA SER A 132 0.36 8.71 25.09
C SER A 132 -0.56 8.82 23.87
N GLY A 133 -0.14 8.32 22.72
CA GLY A 133 -0.97 8.25 21.52
C GLY A 133 -0.23 7.63 20.34
N VAL A 134 -1.02 7.23 19.35
CA VAL A 134 -0.49 6.61 18.12
C VAL A 134 -1.19 7.17 16.87
N MET A 135 -0.40 7.42 15.84
CA MET A 135 -0.87 7.67 14.48
C MET A 135 -0.50 6.50 13.60
N LEU A 136 -1.49 5.86 12.97
CA LEU A 136 -1.31 4.77 12.02
C LEU A 136 -1.63 5.27 10.60
N ASP A 137 -0.60 5.42 9.78
CA ASP A 137 -0.75 5.77 8.36
C ASP A 137 -0.78 4.51 7.51
N GLU A 138 -1.61 4.52 6.48
CA GLU A 138 -1.86 3.34 5.65
C GLU A 138 -2.32 2.11 6.48
N THR A 139 -3.21 2.32 7.45
CA THR A 139 -3.66 1.28 8.42
C THR A 139 -4.12 0.00 7.72
N ALA A 140 -4.81 0.10 6.59
CA ALA A 140 -5.28 -1.06 5.83
C ALA A 140 -4.16 -1.90 5.20
N LEU A 141 -2.91 -1.40 5.14
CA LEU A 141 -1.78 -2.14 4.60
C LEU A 141 -0.95 -2.86 5.68
N MET A 142 -1.23 -2.57 6.96
CA MET A 142 -0.50 -3.16 8.08
C MET A 142 -1.20 -4.41 8.62
N PRO A 143 -0.45 -5.40 9.17
CA PRO A 143 -1.03 -6.55 9.85
C PRO A 143 -1.90 -6.11 11.02
N ARG A 144 -3.00 -6.84 11.23
CA ARG A 144 -3.93 -6.60 12.33
C ARG A 144 -3.22 -6.68 13.68
N SER A 145 -2.38 -7.69 13.90
CA SER A 145 -1.61 -7.90 15.11
C SER A 145 -0.75 -6.70 15.49
N PHE A 146 -0.08 -6.09 14.51
CA PHE A 146 0.73 -4.90 14.73
C PHE A 146 -0.12 -3.69 15.14
N CYS A 147 -1.23 -3.44 14.44
CA CYS A 147 -2.13 -2.33 14.76
C CYS A 147 -2.76 -2.49 16.15
N GLU A 148 -3.25 -3.67 16.48
CA GLU A 148 -3.83 -3.96 17.80
C GLU A 148 -2.79 -3.84 18.92
N GLN A 149 -1.55 -4.27 18.68
CA GLN A 149 -0.45 -4.09 19.62
C GLN A 149 -0.12 -2.61 19.85
N ALA A 150 -0.06 -1.79 18.78
CA ALA A 150 0.18 -0.35 18.89
C ALA A 150 -0.92 0.36 19.70
N ILE A 151 -2.17 0.02 19.45
CA ILE A 151 -3.33 0.53 20.20
C ILE A 151 -3.25 0.15 21.67
N ALA A 152 -2.92 -1.12 21.99
CA ALA A 152 -2.81 -1.59 23.35
C ALA A 152 -1.68 -0.92 24.16
N ARG A 153 -0.74 -0.25 23.52
CA ARG A 153 0.30 0.54 24.20
C ARG A 153 -0.17 1.93 24.61
N CYS A 154 -1.28 2.41 24.09
CA CYS A 154 -1.88 3.70 24.47
C CYS A 154 -2.70 3.54 25.77
N SER A 155 -2.00 3.46 26.90
CA SER A 155 -2.57 3.19 28.23
C SER A 155 -2.44 4.36 29.22
N VAL A 156 -2.03 5.52 28.73
CA VAL A 156 -1.96 6.76 29.52
C VAL A 156 -3.31 7.45 29.50
N ASP A 157 -3.67 8.13 30.59
CA ASP A 157 -4.88 8.95 30.65
C ASP A 157 -4.91 9.95 29.51
N ASN A 158 -6.06 10.13 28.88
CA ASN A 158 -6.28 10.97 27.71
C ASN A 158 -5.52 10.55 26.44
N SER A 159 -4.98 9.32 26.40
CA SER A 159 -4.39 8.79 25.16
C SER A 159 -5.42 8.73 24.03
N ARG A 160 -4.98 8.99 22.79
CA ARG A 160 -5.86 8.99 21.62
C ARG A 160 -5.21 8.36 20.40
N LEU A 161 -6.06 7.99 19.42
CA LEU A 161 -5.65 7.21 18.25
C LEU A 161 -6.03 7.95 16.97
N TRP A 162 -5.11 7.96 15.99
CA TRP A 162 -5.31 8.49 14.63
C TRP A 162 -5.13 7.39 13.60
N PHE A 163 -6.15 7.11 12.80
CA PHE A 163 -6.13 6.12 11.74
C PHE A 163 -6.32 6.76 10.38
N ASN A 164 -5.35 6.58 9.49
CA ASN A 164 -5.41 7.01 8.10
C ASN A 164 -5.30 5.81 7.17
N CYS A 165 -6.18 5.71 6.19
CA CYS A 165 -6.05 4.69 5.14
C CYS A 165 -6.71 5.11 3.83
N ASN A 166 -6.32 4.43 2.76
CA ASN A 166 -7.12 4.33 1.56
C ASN A 166 -7.93 3.03 1.63
N PRO A 167 -9.12 2.96 1.02
CA PRO A 167 -9.94 1.77 1.02
C PRO A 167 -9.26 0.55 0.40
N GLU A 168 -9.59 -0.61 0.92
CA GLU A 168 -9.22 -1.93 0.44
C GLU A 168 -10.49 -2.77 0.14
N ASN A 169 -10.45 -4.08 0.33
CA ASN A 169 -11.59 -4.97 0.18
C ASN A 169 -12.62 -4.73 1.30
N PRO A 170 -13.94 -4.75 1.05
CA PRO A 170 -15.00 -4.62 2.06
C PRO A 170 -14.97 -5.67 3.17
N ALA A 171 -14.34 -6.82 2.94
CA ALA A 171 -14.13 -7.84 3.97
C ALA A 171 -12.90 -7.59 4.85
N HIS A 172 -12.14 -6.51 4.58
CA HIS A 172 -10.93 -6.19 5.33
C HIS A 172 -11.25 -5.93 6.81
N TRP A 173 -10.41 -6.47 7.72
CA TRP A 173 -10.63 -6.39 9.17
C TRP A 173 -10.82 -4.96 9.68
N PHE A 174 -10.06 -3.98 9.15
CA PHE A 174 -10.16 -2.59 9.58
C PHE A 174 -11.50 -1.95 9.19
N TYR A 175 -12.05 -2.31 8.03
CA TYR A 175 -13.38 -1.84 7.62
C TYR A 175 -14.49 -2.46 8.47
N THR A 176 -14.45 -3.79 8.66
CA THR A 176 -15.52 -4.52 9.38
C THR A 176 -15.51 -4.27 10.89
N GLU A 177 -14.31 -4.14 11.49
CA GLU A 177 -14.17 -4.06 12.95
C GLU A 177 -13.97 -2.62 13.47
N TRP A 178 -13.56 -1.69 12.63
CA TRP A 178 -13.31 -0.31 13.03
C TRP A 178 -14.22 0.69 12.34
N ILE A 179 -14.22 0.74 11.01
CA ILE A 179 -15.00 1.77 10.29
C ILE A 179 -16.50 1.55 10.48
N LYS A 180 -16.98 0.31 10.26
CA LYS A 180 -18.42 -0.02 10.46
C LYS A 180 -18.86 0.10 11.92
N LYS A 181 -17.95 -0.05 12.86
CA LYS A 181 -18.21 0.03 14.31
C LYS A 181 -17.65 1.31 14.93
N ALA A 182 -17.42 2.37 14.14
CA ALA A 182 -16.80 3.59 14.64
C ALA A 182 -17.56 4.24 15.80
N VAL A 183 -18.89 4.21 15.77
CA VAL A 183 -19.73 4.74 16.85
C VAL A 183 -19.54 3.93 18.12
N ASP A 184 -19.57 2.60 18.04
CA ASP A 184 -19.44 1.68 19.19
C ASP A 184 -18.06 1.79 19.84
N LYS A 185 -17.04 2.12 19.03
CA LYS A 185 -15.65 2.32 19.47
C LYS A 185 -15.34 3.77 19.87
N ASN A 186 -16.35 4.61 20.03
CA ASN A 186 -16.19 6.03 20.34
C ASN A 186 -15.24 6.76 19.37
N CYS A 187 -15.24 6.39 18.08
CA CYS A 187 -14.41 7.00 17.05
C CYS A 187 -15.15 8.07 16.26
N LEU A 188 -14.46 9.14 15.91
CA LEU A 188 -14.90 10.05 14.87
C LEU A 188 -14.50 9.47 13.51
N TYR A 189 -15.46 9.23 12.63
CA TYR A 189 -15.20 8.76 11.27
C TYR A 189 -15.43 9.86 10.24
N LEU A 190 -14.43 10.09 9.38
CA LEU A 190 -14.48 11.06 8.29
C LEU A 190 -14.03 10.38 6.99
N HIS A 191 -14.93 10.38 6.02
CA HIS A 191 -14.63 9.94 4.66
C HIS A 191 -14.19 11.12 3.78
N PHE A 192 -13.04 10.99 3.10
CA PHE A 192 -12.44 12.04 2.28
C PHE A 192 -12.45 11.66 0.79
N THR A 193 -12.71 12.66 -0.04
CA THR A 193 -12.54 12.61 -1.50
C THR A 193 -11.49 13.62 -1.95
N MET A 194 -11.07 13.58 -3.23
CA MET A 194 -10.17 14.60 -3.77
C MET A 194 -10.75 16.02 -3.70
N ASP A 195 -12.07 16.15 -3.68
CA ASP A 195 -12.75 17.45 -3.59
C ASP A 195 -12.62 18.09 -2.19
N ASP A 196 -12.27 17.30 -1.18
CA ASP A 196 -11.94 17.79 0.16
C ASP A 196 -10.53 18.39 0.25
N ASN A 197 -9.76 18.43 -0.85
CA ASN A 197 -8.43 19.03 -0.91
C ASN A 197 -8.43 20.31 -1.78
N PRO A 198 -8.61 21.50 -1.20
CA PRO A 198 -8.63 22.74 -1.95
C PRO A 198 -7.28 23.14 -2.56
N SER A 199 -6.18 22.48 -2.15
CA SER A 199 -4.86 22.70 -2.76
C SER A 199 -4.65 21.91 -4.06
N LEU A 200 -5.59 21.03 -4.44
CA LEU A 200 -5.51 20.22 -5.65
C LEU A 200 -6.25 20.94 -6.79
N SER A 201 -5.53 21.25 -7.88
CA SER A 201 -6.15 21.89 -9.04
C SER A 201 -7.15 20.98 -9.76
N GLU A 202 -8.16 21.54 -10.40
CA GLU A 202 -9.14 20.78 -11.18
C GLU A 202 -8.48 19.97 -12.33
N GLU A 203 -7.45 20.53 -12.94
CA GLU A 203 -6.66 19.82 -13.97
C GLU A 203 -6.05 18.53 -13.42
N ILE A 204 -5.44 18.58 -12.21
CA ILE A 204 -4.88 17.39 -11.57
C ILE A 204 -5.99 16.42 -11.21
N LYS A 205 -7.13 16.87 -10.66
CA LYS A 205 -8.28 16.01 -10.34
C LYS A 205 -8.78 15.29 -11.60
N GLN A 206 -8.97 16.03 -12.70
CA GLN A 206 -9.42 15.45 -13.96
C GLN A 206 -8.43 14.43 -14.52
N ARG A 207 -7.11 14.71 -14.43
CA ARG A 207 -6.08 13.76 -14.81
C ARG A 207 -6.20 12.45 -14.02
N TYR A 208 -6.41 12.52 -12.70
CA TYR A 208 -6.59 11.31 -11.89
C TYR A 208 -7.88 10.57 -12.24
N LYS A 209 -9.00 11.28 -12.46
CA LYS A 209 -10.27 10.67 -12.92
C LYS A 209 -10.10 9.94 -14.24
N ASN A 210 -9.29 10.44 -15.15
CA ASN A 210 -9.05 9.82 -16.46
C ASN A 210 -8.04 8.65 -16.40
N LEU A 211 -7.23 8.54 -15.32
CA LEU A 211 -6.23 7.49 -15.18
C LEU A 211 -6.82 6.15 -14.74
N TYR A 212 -7.94 6.16 -14.05
CA TYR A 212 -8.54 4.98 -13.44
C TYR A 212 -9.91 4.67 -14.03
N SER A 213 -10.29 3.39 -14.01
CA SER A 213 -11.61 2.91 -14.41
C SER A 213 -12.04 1.72 -13.53
N GLY A 214 -13.34 1.38 -13.53
CA GLY A 214 -13.86 0.24 -12.75
C GLY A 214 -13.58 0.36 -11.26
N SER A 215 -13.27 -0.76 -10.61
CA SER A 215 -13.01 -0.85 -9.17
C SER A 215 -11.85 0.02 -8.70
N PHE A 216 -10.84 0.27 -9.55
CA PHE A 216 -9.75 1.20 -9.22
C PHE A 216 -10.22 2.65 -9.16
N TYR A 217 -11.16 3.05 -10.04
CA TYR A 217 -11.77 4.37 -9.97
C TYR A 217 -12.59 4.53 -8.69
N GLU A 218 -13.44 3.57 -8.39
CA GLU A 218 -14.23 3.57 -7.15
C GLU A 218 -13.36 3.63 -5.91
N ARG A 219 -12.24 2.86 -5.89
CA ARG A 219 -11.34 2.79 -4.75
C ARG A 219 -10.47 4.03 -4.59
N PHE A 220 -9.77 4.47 -5.65
CA PHE A 220 -8.77 5.53 -5.56
C PHE A 220 -9.34 6.93 -5.77
N ILE A 221 -10.44 7.06 -6.55
CA ILE A 221 -11.06 8.35 -6.85
C ILE A 221 -12.25 8.62 -5.94
N GLU A 222 -13.18 7.68 -5.84
CA GLU A 222 -14.36 7.83 -4.99
C GLU A 222 -14.11 7.43 -3.54
N GLY A 223 -13.00 6.74 -3.26
CA GLY A 223 -12.62 6.33 -1.92
C GLY A 223 -13.49 5.22 -1.34
N LYS A 224 -14.13 4.42 -2.18
CA LYS A 224 -15.04 3.35 -1.76
C LYS A 224 -14.30 2.08 -1.38
N TRP A 225 -14.80 1.39 -0.36
CA TRP A 225 -14.41 0.03 -0.02
C TRP A 225 -15.11 -0.92 -0.99
N VAL A 226 -14.39 -1.34 -2.02
CA VAL A 226 -14.91 -2.24 -3.06
C VAL A 226 -14.00 -3.43 -3.18
N SER A 227 -14.59 -4.60 -3.41
CA SER A 227 -13.80 -5.78 -3.78
C SER A 227 -13.08 -5.49 -5.07
N CYS A 228 -11.75 -5.65 -5.04
CA CYS A 228 -10.98 -5.76 -6.28
C CYS A 228 -11.14 -7.15 -6.91
N ASP A 229 -12.26 -7.82 -6.64
CA ASP A 229 -12.72 -9.01 -7.37
C ASP A 229 -13.19 -8.65 -8.78
N GLY A 230 -13.13 -7.39 -9.15
CA GLY A 230 -13.13 -6.98 -10.54
C GLY A 230 -11.83 -7.45 -11.18
N ALA A 231 -11.95 -8.35 -12.17
CA ALA A 231 -10.82 -8.77 -12.98
C ALA A 231 -9.95 -7.54 -13.33
N VAL A 232 -8.64 -7.65 -13.18
CA VAL A 232 -7.68 -6.59 -13.58
C VAL A 232 -7.97 -6.14 -15.01
N TYR A 233 -8.57 -7.04 -15.79
CA TYR A 233 -9.06 -6.82 -17.14
C TYR A 233 -10.57 -7.16 -17.19
N PRO A 234 -11.48 -6.24 -16.76
CA PRO A 234 -12.93 -6.51 -16.69
C PRO A 234 -13.57 -6.75 -18.06
N PHE A 235 -12.88 -6.39 -19.13
CA PHE A 235 -13.31 -6.64 -20.51
C PHE A 235 -12.89 -8.04 -21.02
N PHE A 236 -12.09 -8.79 -20.25
CA PHE A 236 -11.62 -10.12 -20.65
C PHE A 236 -12.75 -11.14 -20.53
N ASP A 237 -13.05 -11.79 -21.64
CA ASP A 237 -14.06 -12.82 -21.74
C ASP A 237 -13.60 -13.96 -22.70
N SER A 238 -14.45 -14.88 -23.01
CA SER A 238 -14.13 -16.02 -23.89
C SER A 238 -13.70 -15.64 -25.31
N SER A 239 -13.98 -14.41 -25.76
CA SER A 239 -13.54 -13.93 -27.08
C SER A 239 -12.03 -13.66 -27.17
N TYR A 240 -11.35 -13.60 -26.00
CA TYR A 240 -9.89 -13.47 -25.92
C TYR A 240 -9.14 -14.82 -25.89
N ILE A 241 -9.89 -15.94 -25.87
CA ILE A 241 -9.33 -17.30 -25.89
C ILE A 241 -9.23 -17.75 -27.33
N TYR A 242 -8.03 -18.14 -27.75
CA TYR A 242 -7.72 -18.50 -29.12
C TYR A 242 -7.00 -19.84 -29.19
N ASP A 243 -7.22 -20.59 -30.24
CA ASP A 243 -6.39 -21.74 -30.55
C ASP A 243 -4.95 -21.32 -30.89
N VAL A 244 -3.99 -22.07 -30.41
CA VAL A 244 -2.58 -21.79 -30.70
C VAL A 244 -2.30 -22.08 -32.18
N PRO A 245 -1.87 -21.08 -32.97
CA PRO A 245 -1.66 -21.27 -34.41
C PRO A 245 -0.41 -22.12 -34.68
N ALA A 246 -0.45 -22.85 -35.79
CA ALA A 246 0.77 -23.48 -36.32
C ALA A 246 1.79 -22.42 -36.81
N GLY A 247 3.08 -22.77 -36.77
CA GLY A 247 4.15 -21.92 -37.31
C GLY A 247 4.59 -20.81 -36.36
N ILE A 248 4.54 -21.04 -35.04
CA ILE A 248 5.18 -20.15 -34.06
C ILE A 248 6.69 -20.14 -34.33
N THR A 249 7.26 -18.93 -34.33
CA THR A 249 8.68 -18.70 -34.69
C THR A 249 9.60 -18.57 -33.49
N LYS A 250 9.08 -18.05 -32.37
CA LYS A 250 9.85 -17.83 -31.13
C LYS A 250 9.01 -18.16 -29.90
N TYR A 251 9.69 -18.61 -28.86
CA TYR A 251 9.04 -18.91 -27.56
C TYR A 251 9.68 -18.13 -26.43
N PHE A 252 8.87 -17.75 -25.47
CA PHE A 252 9.24 -17.01 -24.26
C PHE A 252 8.53 -17.61 -23.04
N VAL A 253 9.09 -17.37 -21.85
CA VAL A 253 8.43 -17.72 -20.61
C VAL A 253 8.23 -16.45 -19.77
N SER A 254 7.05 -16.31 -19.17
CA SER A 254 6.82 -15.38 -18.06
C SER A 254 6.69 -16.17 -16.76
N CYS A 255 7.32 -15.72 -15.69
CA CYS A 255 7.26 -16.38 -14.39
C CYS A 255 7.01 -15.36 -13.29
N ASP A 256 5.87 -15.52 -12.62
CA ASP A 256 5.56 -14.91 -11.33
C ASP A 256 5.79 -15.95 -10.25
N TYR A 257 6.85 -15.77 -9.46
CA TYR A 257 7.32 -16.75 -8.48
C TYR A 257 6.88 -16.35 -7.09
N GLY A 258 6.13 -17.22 -6.43
CA GLY A 258 5.70 -17.06 -5.05
C GLY A 258 6.10 -18.25 -4.17
N THR A 259 6.65 -17.99 -2.99
CA THR A 259 6.94 -19.03 -2.00
C THR A 259 5.70 -19.36 -1.16
N VAL A 260 4.96 -18.37 -0.72
CA VAL A 260 3.71 -18.47 0.04
C VAL A 260 2.49 -18.16 -0.84
N ASN A 261 2.65 -17.26 -1.79
CA ASN A 261 1.67 -16.97 -2.82
C ASN A 261 1.82 -17.95 -3.99
N PRO A 262 0.79 -18.09 -4.83
CA PRO A 262 0.88 -18.97 -6.00
C PRO A 262 2.06 -18.62 -6.92
N THR A 263 2.68 -19.65 -7.49
CA THR A 263 3.62 -19.51 -8.61
C THR A 263 2.87 -19.75 -9.92
N SER A 264 3.05 -18.85 -10.88
CA SER A 264 2.49 -18.98 -12.23
C SER A 264 3.60 -18.84 -13.27
N MET A 265 3.67 -19.80 -14.20
CA MET A 265 4.57 -19.75 -15.35
C MET A 265 3.77 -19.87 -16.64
N GLY A 266 4.00 -18.99 -17.60
CA GLY A 266 3.36 -19.00 -18.90
C GLY A 266 4.33 -19.21 -20.02
N LEU A 267 4.06 -20.18 -20.88
CA LEU A 267 4.75 -20.36 -22.14
C LEU A 267 4.04 -19.54 -23.23
N TRP A 268 4.79 -18.68 -23.89
CA TRP A 268 4.29 -17.78 -24.93
C TRP A 268 4.96 -18.07 -26.24
N GLY A 269 4.20 -18.03 -27.32
CA GLY A 269 4.69 -18.15 -28.67
C GLY A 269 4.46 -16.86 -29.47
N GLU A 270 5.43 -16.41 -30.25
CA GLU A 270 5.29 -15.26 -31.15
C GLU A 270 5.09 -15.71 -32.59
N LYS A 271 4.09 -15.12 -33.22
CA LYS A 271 3.86 -15.22 -34.66
C LYS A 271 3.36 -13.88 -35.19
N ASP A 272 4.04 -13.34 -36.18
CA ASP A 272 3.67 -12.09 -36.87
C ASP A 272 3.42 -10.90 -35.92
N GLY A 273 4.24 -10.77 -34.85
CA GLY A 273 4.14 -9.71 -33.85
C GLY A 273 3.02 -9.92 -32.81
N THR A 274 2.31 -11.04 -32.86
CA THR A 274 1.27 -11.42 -31.89
C THR A 274 1.80 -12.52 -30.96
N PHE A 275 1.55 -12.38 -29.66
CA PHE A 275 1.91 -13.34 -28.63
C PHE A 275 0.70 -14.22 -28.28
N PHE A 276 0.89 -15.53 -28.31
CA PHE A 276 -0.11 -16.53 -27.97
C PHE A 276 0.29 -17.27 -26.70
N ARG A 277 -0.63 -17.43 -25.75
CA ARG A 277 -0.45 -18.31 -24.60
C ARG A 277 -0.48 -19.76 -25.10
N VAL A 278 0.67 -20.42 -25.07
CA VAL A 278 0.80 -21.79 -25.59
C VAL A 278 0.48 -22.82 -24.53
N ASP A 279 0.93 -22.57 -23.29
CA ASP A 279 0.75 -23.48 -22.18
C ASP A 279 1.02 -22.75 -20.86
N GLU A 280 0.63 -23.34 -19.72
CA GLU A 280 0.84 -22.76 -18.41
C GLU A 280 1.11 -23.80 -17.32
N PHE A 281 1.83 -23.36 -16.29
CA PHE A 281 2.00 -24.07 -15.03
C PHE A 281 1.50 -23.16 -13.91
N TYR A 282 0.71 -23.72 -12.97
CA TYR A 282 0.20 -23.01 -11.80
C TYR A 282 0.32 -23.89 -10.55
N HIS A 283 0.89 -23.35 -9.49
CA HIS A 283 1.00 -24.00 -8.19
C HIS A 283 0.64 -23.03 -7.06
N ASP A 284 -0.42 -23.36 -6.32
CA ASP A 284 -0.81 -22.67 -5.10
C ASP A 284 -0.43 -23.52 -3.88
N SER A 285 0.64 -23.13 -3.18
CA SER A 285 1.16 -23.84 -2.01
C SER A 285 0.14 -23.93 -0.87
N LYS A 286 -0.72 -22.92 -0.70
CA LYS A 286 -1.76 -22.91 0.34
C LYS A 286 -2.87 -23.93 0.01
N GLN A 287 -3.33 -23.94 -1.23
CA GLN A 287 -4.38 -24.85 -1.68
C GLN A 287 -3.92 -26.31 -1.72
N LYS A 288 -2.65 -26.54 -2.13
CA LYS A 288 -2.07 -27.88 -2.22
C LYS A 288 -1.49 -28.41 -0.92
N GLY A 289 -1.30 -27.55 0.08
CA GLY A 289 -0.79 -27.93 1.40
C GLY A 289 0.71 -28.22 1.46
N PHE A 290 1.47 -27.92 0.39
CA PHE A 290 2.92 -28.06 0.36
C PHE A 290 3.59 -27.00 -0.51
N GLN A 291 4.83 -26.69 -0.18
CA GLN A 291 5.67 -25.73 -0.89
C GLN A 291 6.70 -26.50 -1.73
N MET A 292 6.87 -26.09 -2.98
CA MET A 292 7.91 -26.63 -3.86
C MET A 292 9.26 -25.94 -3.63
N THR A 293 10.34 -26.65 -3.86
CA THR A 293 11.71 -26.13 -3.90
C THR A 293 12.01 -25.46 -5.24
N ASP A 294 13.08 -24.67 -5.31
CA ASP A 294 13.52 -24.05 -6.56
C ASP A 294 13.83 -25.08 -7.66
N GLU A 295 14.39 -26.24 -7.29
CA GLU A 295 14.67 -27.33 -8.23
C GLU A 295 13.39 -27.98 -8.76
N GLU A 296 12.36 -28.17 -7.93
CA GLU A 296 11.06 -28.70 -8.37
C GLU A 296 10.35 -27.70 -9.29
N TYR A 297 10.44 -26.40 -9.01
CA TYR A 297 9.96 -25.36 -9.93
C TYR A 297 10.75 -25.34 -11.23
N TYR A 298 12.07 -25.56 -11.19
CA TYR A 298 12.88 -25.68 -12.39
C TYR A 298 12.50 -26.91 -13.23
N CYS A 299 12.25 -28.06 -12.61
CA CYS A 299 11.71 -29.22 -13.30
C CYS A 299 10.37 -28.92 -13.97
N SER A 300 9.47 -28.22 -13.28
CA SER A 300 8.18 -27.80 -13.84
C SER A 300 8.34 -26.83 -15.01
N LEU A 301 9.29 -25.90 -14.91
CA LEU A 301 9.64 -24.97 -16.00
C LEU A 301 10.15 -25.70 -17.24
N THR A 302 11.04 -26.68 -17.05
CA THR A 302 11.58 -27.48 -18.18
C THR A 302 10.51 -28.37 -18.79
N ALA A 303 9.61 -28.94 -17.99
CA ALA A 303 8.47 -29.73 -18.49
C ALA A 303 7.51 -28.86 -19.32
N LEU A 304 7.22 -27.61 -18.85
CA LEU A 304 6.39 -26.65 -19.57
C LEU A 304 7.00 -26.26 -20.93
N ILE A 305 8.30 -26.06 -20.99
CA ILE A 305 9.03 -25.72 -22.22
C ILE A 305 9.04 -26.91 -23.19
N GLY A 306 9.23 -28.14 -22.70
CA GLY A 306 9.40 -29.35 -23.52
C GLY A 306 10.61 -29.22 -24.46
N ASP A 307 10.45 -29.63 -25.70
CA ASP A 307 11.50 -29.57 -26.73
C ASP A 307 11.64 -28.20 -27.44
N ARG A 308 10.88 -27.17 -26.98
CA ARG A 308 10.85 -25.88 -27.62
C ARG A 308 12.09 -25.05 -27.25
N LYS A 309 12.67 -24.38 -28.22
CA LYS A 309 13.76 -23.44 -27.97
C LYS A 309 13.18 -22.09 -27.48
N VAL A 310 13.37 -21.81 -26.20
CA VAL A 310 12.94 -20.55 -25.57
C VAL A 310 14.04 -19.49 -25.69
N GLU A 311 13.70 -18.29 -26.13
CA GLU A 311 14.63 -17.14 -26.26
C GLU A 311 15.08 -16.65 -24.88
N TYR A 312 14.13 -16.48 -23.95
CA TYR A 312 14.39 -16.12 -22.54
C TYR A 312 13.16 -16.35 -21.67
N ALA A 313 13.42 -16.42 -20.36
CA ALA A 313 12.40 -16.40 -19.32
C ALA A 313 12.44 -15.03 -18.61
N VAL A 314 11.28 -14.34 -18.53
CA VAL A 314 11.11 -13.13 -17.73
C VAL A 314 10.66 -13.57 -16.34
N VAL A 315 11.44 -13.21 -15.30
CA VAL A 315 11.21 -13.64 -13.93
C VAL A 315 11.17 -12.42 -13.01
N ASP A 316 10.29 -12.42 -12.02
CA ASP A 316 10.23 -11.36 -10.99
C ASP A 316 11.59 -11.19 -10.31
N PRO A 317 12.15 -9.97 -10.23
CA PRO A 317 13.42 -9.70 -9.56
C PRO A 317 13.50 -10.13 -8.09
N SER A 318 12.36 -10.24 -7.41
CA SER A 318 12.29 -10.68 -6.01
C SER A 318 12.57 -12.20 -5.85
N ALA A 319 12.44 -12.98 -6.93
CA ALA A 319 12.70 -14.42 -6.97
C ALA A 319 14.21 -14.73 -7.12
N ALA A 320 15.06 -14.12 -6.27
CA ALA A 320 16.52 -14.21 -6.44
C ALA A 320 17.04 -15.66 -6.40
N SER A 321 16.53 -16.51 -5.52
CA SER A 321 16.93 -17.92 -5.39
C SER A 321 16.56 -18.72 -6.63
N PHE A 322 15.36 -18.54 -7.16
CA PHE A 322 14.91 -19.23 -8.36
C PHE A 322 15.65 -18.76 -9.63
N ILE A 323 15.91 -17.43 -9.73
CA ILE A 323 16.76 -16.88 -10.81
C ILE A 323 18.14 -17.52 -10.80
N GLU A 324 18.73 -17.69 -9.63
CA GLU A 324 20.04 -18.32 -9.49
C GLU A 324 20.02 -19.83 -9.80
N CYS A 325 18.93 -20.51 -9.43
CA CYS A 325 18.68 -21.91 -9.82
C CYS A 325 18.67 -22.07 -11.36
N ILE A 326 17.86 -21.24 -12.06
CA ILE A 326 17.78 -21.26 -13.53
C ILE A 326 19.15 -21.01 -14.18
N LYS A 327 19.92 -20.04 -13.67
CA LYS A 327 21.26 -19.71 -14.18
C LYS A 327 22.27 -20.83 -13.99
N ARG A 328 22.25 -21.53 -12.84
CA ARG A 328 23.11 -22.69 -12.58
C ARG A 328 22.94 -23.80 -13.62
N HIS A 329 21.71 -24.05 -14.03
CA HIS A 329 21.42 -25.03 -15.08
C HIS A 329 21.88 -24.58 -16.48
N GLY A 330 22.02 -23.27 -16.71
CA GLY A 330 22.63 -22.70 -17.90
C GLY A 330 21.88 -22.89 -19.23
N LYS A 331 20.66 -23.47 -19.20
CA LYS A 331 19.90 -23.78 -20.43
C LYS A 331 18.95 -22.68 -20.88
N ILE A 332 18.58 -21.77 -19.98
CA ILE A 332 17.55 -20.75 -20.21
C ILE A 332 18.13 -19.38 -19.82
N ARG A 333 18.09 -18.44 -20.75
CA ARG A 333 18.46 -17.04 -20.46
C ARG A 333 17.38 -16.40 -19.58
N VAL A 334 17.75 -15.78 -18.46
CA VAL A 334 16.85 -15.06 -17.58
C VAL A 334 16.92 -13.57 -17.85
N VAL A 335 15.74 -12.93 -17.95
CA VAL A 335 15.55 -11.48 -17.99
C VAL A 335 14.71 -11.09 -16.75
N ARG A 336 15.10 -10.05 -16.04
CA ARG A 336 14.34 -9.54 -14.90
C ARG A 336 13.13 -8.77 -15.37
N ALA A 337 11.97 -9.00 -14.74
CA ALA A 337 10.75 -8.25 -15.00
C ALA A 337 10.88 -6.78 -14.57
N ASP A 338 10.14 -5.89 -15.25
CA ASP A 338 9.87 -4.53 -14.79
C ASP A 338 8.68 -4.57 -13.83
N ASN A 339 8.91 -4.37 -12.53
CA ASN A 339 7.89 -4.51 -11.47
C ASN A 339 7.01 -3.27 -11.28
N ASP A 340 6.93 -2.37 -12.26
CA ASP A 340 5.91 -1.32 -12.26
C ASP A 340 4.54 -1.92 -12.60
N VAL A 341 3.80 -2.29 -11.54
CA VAL A 341 2.49 -2.98 -11.64
C VAL A 341 1.49 -2.17 -12.47
N VAL A 342 1.39 -0.86 -12.23
CA VAL A 342 0.42 0.00 -12.95
C VAL A 342 0.74 0.09 -14.43
N LYS A 343 2.01 0.24 -14.76
CA LYS A 343 2.49 0.27 -16.15
C LYS A 343 2.31 -1.10 -16.81
N GLY A 344 2.55 -2.19 -16.08
CA GLY A 344 2.33 -3.56 -16.53
C GLY A 344 0.87 -3.83 -16.88
N ILE A 345 -0.06 -3.53 -15.99
CA ILE A 345 -1.51 -3.66 -16.21
C ILE A 345 -1.95 -2.88 -17.45
N ARG A 346 -1.50 -1.63 -17.59
CA ARG A 346 -1.84 -0.79 -18.74
C ARG A 346 -1.35 -1.38 -20.05
N LYS A 347 -0.05 -1.77 -20.12
CA LYS A 347 0.53 -2.38 -21.33
C LYS A 347 -0.18 -3.67 -21.71
N THR A 348 -0.50 -4.52 -20.74
CA THR A 348 -1.22 -5.78 -20.99
C THR A 348 -2.65 -5.51 -21.46
N SER A 349 -3.36 -4.55 -20.85
CA SER A 349 -4.69 -4.11 -21.29
C SER A 349 -4.68 -3.64 -22.74
N ASP A 350 -3.72 -2.77 -23.11
CA ASP A 350 -3.58 -2.25 -24.46
C ASP A 350 -3.22 -3.37 -25.46
N ALA A 351 -2.38 -4.32 -25.05
CA ALA A 351 -1.98 -5.46 -25.87
C ALA A 351 -3.12 -6.46 -26.10
N LEU A 352 -3.94 -6.73 -25.07
CA LEU A 352 -5.15 -7.54 -25.19
C LEU A 352 -6.16 -6.88 -26.13
N LYS A 353 -6.53 -5.61 -25.88
CA LYS A 353 -7.51 -4.86 -26.70
C LYS A 353 -7.08 -4.69 -28.14
N SER A 354 -5.79 -4.57 -28.40
CA SER A 354 -5.24 -4.47 -29.76
C SER A 354 -5.02 -5.82 -30.46
N GLY A 355 -5.31 -6.95 -29.76
CA GLY A 355 -5.11 -8.30 -30.28
C GLY A 355 -3.64 -8.72 -30.41
N ARG A 356 -2.71 -7.98 -29.79
CA ARG A 356 -1.28 -8.35 -29.74
C ARG A 356 -0.97 -9.46 -28.73
N ILE A 357 -1.85 -9.68 -27.78
CA ILE A 357 -1.82 -10.83 -26.85
C ILE A 357 -3.12 -11.61 -27.02
N LYS A 358 -3.01 -12.91 -27.15
CA LYS A 358 -4.09 -13.89 -27.24
C LYS A 358 -3.85 -15.03 -26.26
N ILE A 359 -4.90 -15.41 -25.54
CA ILE A 359 -4.82 -16.44 -24.48
C ILE A 359 -5.47 -17.74 -24.97
#